data_b6f957efaa7982fe74e1283738fa33d3
#
_entry.id   b6f957efaa7982fe74e1283738fa33d3
#
_cell.length_a   1.000
_cell.length_b   1.000
_cell.length_c   1.000
_cell.angle_alpha   90.00
_cell.angle_beta   90.00
_cell.angle_gamma   90.00
#
_symmetry.space_group_name_H-M   'P 1'
#
loop_
_entity.id
_entity.type
_entity.pdbx_description
1 polymer ?
#
loop_
_entity_poly.entity_id
_entity_poly.type
_entity_poly.pdbx_seq_one_letter_code
_entity_poly.pdbx_strand_id
1 'polypeptide(L)'
;MDALALSAPRRISVPIDNRWGAGEMAVLDFGDPKRPVDLIFAHANGFNAFAYRSLLQPLSGALRIWAPDLRGHGRTRLPAVPDGRRSWKDHRDDLISLLEAIDGPPVALAGHSIGGTSGLMAAAERPERVSRLLLLDPVVWPRQMVWAMNLPFAGALSRRFPIVASTLRRRALFDSREQAMSAYRGRGAFKGWPDMMLADYLADGLIETDRGLELACTPAWEASNYAAQAHDPWRALARYPGMTRILKAETAGLCAVSPSARRSNVRVETATGGGHLFPMTHAELTRDALFDLAV
;
A
#
# COMPACT_ATOMS: atom_id res chain seq x y z
N MET A 1 -24.36 21.15 12.30
CA MET A 1 -23.15 21.27 11.47
C MET A 1 -23.48 20.62 10.14
N ASP A 2 -23.71 21.41 9.12
CA ASP A 2 -23.94 20.92 7.78
C ASP A 2 -22.78 20.03 7.39
N ALA A 3 -23.07 18.79 7.03
CA ALA A 3 -22.12 17.90 6.41
C ALA A 3 -21.70 18.56 5.08
N LEU A 4 -20.62 19.28 5.08
CA LEU A 4 -19.93 19.69 3.86
C LEU A 4 -19.78 18.44 3.02
N ALA A 5 -20.52 18.37 1.90
CA ALA A 5 -20.44 17.25 0.98
C ALA A 5 -18.97 17.14 0.57
N LEU A 6 -18.26 16.16 1.14
CA LEU A 6 -16.83 15.95 0.88
C LEU A 6 -16.67 15.72 -0.63
N SER A 7 -15.92 16.59 -1.28
CA SER A 7 -15.68 16.50 -2.72
C SER A 7 -14.97 15.17 -3.06
N ALA A 8 -15.32 14.58 -4.21
CA ALA A 8 -14.59 13.42 -4.71
C ALA A 8 -13.10 13.73 -4.86
N PRO A 9 -12.20 12.75 -4.66
CA PRO A 9 -10.77 12.96 -4.83
C PRO A 9 -10.45 13.37 -6.26
N ARG A 10 -9.53 14.31 -6.41
CA ARG A 10 -8.98 14.66 -7.73
C ARG A 10 -8.02 13.57 -8.18
N ARG A 11 -7.99 13.35 -9.49
CA ARG A 11 -6.99 12.48 -10.11
C ARG A 11 -5.89 13.34 -10.68
N ILE A 12 -4.68 13.15 -10.19
CA ILE A 12 -3.48 13.81 -10.68
C ILE A 12 -2.47 12.78 -11.15
N SER A 13 -1.53 13.20 -11.98
CA SER A 13 -0.44 12.41 -12.48
C SER A 13 0.87 13.05 -12.06
N VAL A 14 1.77 12.27 -11.48
CA VAL A 14 3.09 12.71 -11.05
C VAL A 14 4.13 12.01 -11.90
N PRO A 15 4.98 12.75 -12.65
CA PRO A 15 6.06 12.14 -13.42
C PRO A 15 7.08 11.52 -12.46
N ILE A 16 7.42 10.27 -12.73
CA ILE A 16 8.45 9.52 -12.01
C ILE A 16 9.52 9.14 -13.00
N ASP A 17 10.77 9.46 -12.69
CA ASP A 17 11.93 9.02 -13.43
C ASP A 17 12.97 8.48 -12.45
N ASN A 18 13.23 7.19 -12.51
CA ASN A 18 14.24 6.54 -11.68
C ASN A 18 14.83 5.32 -12.40
N ARG A 19 15.80 4.66 -11.77
CA ARG A 19 16.49 3.52 -12.37
C ARG A 19 15.59 2.34 -12.80
N TRP A 20 14.32 2.33 -12.43
CA TRP A 20 13.34 1.31 -12.79
C TRP A 20 12.47 1.73 -13.99
N GLY A 21 12.79 2.87 -14.60
CA GLY A 21 12.14 3.45 -15.76
C GLY A 21 11.31 4.69 -15.43
N ALA A 22 11.06 5.46 -16.48
CA ALA A 22 10.25 6.68 -16.44
C ALA A 22 8.79 6.38 -16.79
N GLY A 23 7.88 7.22 -16.29
CA GLY A 23 6.45 7.18 -16.57
C GLY A 23 5.65 8.04 -15.60
N GLU A 24 4.34 7.77 -15.52
CA GLU A 24 3.38 8.56 -14.76
C GLU A 24 2.82 7.73 -13.60
N MET A 25 2.96 8.25 -12.38
CA MET A 25 2.29 7.70 -11.20
C MET A 25 0.93 8.38 -11.04
N ALA A 26 -0.13 7.60 -11.08
CA ALA A 26 -1.47 8.09 -10.78
C ALA A 26 -1.62 8.28 -9.26
N VAL A 27 -2.19 9.42 -8.87
CA VAL A 27 -2.41 9.77 -7.46
C VAL A 27 -3.84 10.28 -7.29
N LEU A 28 -4.52 9.81 -6.26
CA LEU A 28 -5.75 10.41 -5.76
C LEU A 28 -5.38 11.50 -4.75
N ASP A 29 -5.78 12.74 -5.03
CA ASP A 29 -5.57 13.91 -4.18
C ASP A 29 -6.88 14.29 -3.47
N PHE A 30 -6.95 13.99 -2.18
CA PHE A 30 -8.08 14.28 -1.30
C PHE A 30 -7.84 15.60 -0.57
N GLY A 31 -8.91 16.34 -0.30
CA GLY A 31 -8.87 17.60 0.46
C GLY A 31 -8.62 18.84 -0.38
N ASP A 32 -8.26 19.94 0.28
CA ASP A 32 -8.04 21.24 -0.38
C ASP A 32 -6.69 21.28 -1.12
N PRO A 33 -6.68 21.46 -2.46
CA PRO A 33 -5.44 21.49 -3.26
C PRO A 33 -4.53 22.68 -2.95
N LYS A 34 -5.05 23.70 -2.27
CA LYS A 34 -4.27 24.89 -1.88
C LYS A 34 -3.42 24.67 -0.64
N ARG A 35 -3.70 23.62 0.12
CA ARG A 35 -2.91 23.24 1.31
C ARG A 35 -1.70 22.42 0.90
N PRO A 36 -0.60 22.43 1.67
CA PRO A 36 0.45 21.43 1.56
C PRO A 36 -0.14 20.02 1.73
N VAL A 37 0.55 19.00 1.19
CA VAL A 37 0.18 17.60 1.43
C VAL A 37 0.52 17.24 2.87
N ASP A 38 -0.48 16.82 3.64
CA ASP A 38 -0.30 16.43 5.04
C ASP A 38 0.12 14.95 5.14
N LEU A 39 -0.42 14.09 4.26
CA LEU A 39 -0.29 12.64 4.35
C LEU A 39 -0.16 11.98 2.98
N ILE A 40 0.77 11.03 2.85
CA ILE A 40 0.79 10.05 1.76
C ILE A 40 0.28 8.72 2.30
N PHE A 41 -0.62 8.05 1.54
CA PHE A 41 -1.13 6.73 1.88
C PHE A 41 -0.84 5.71 0.76
N ALA A 42 0.02 4.73 1.01
CA ALA A 42 0.39 3.67 0.06
C ALA A 42 -0.41 2.37 0.30
N HIS A 43 -1.06 1.86 -0.75
CA HIS A 43 -1.97 0.71 -0.70
C HIS A 43 -1.25 -0.67 -0.62
N ALA A 44 -2.02 -1.74 -0.37
CA ALA A 44 -1.54 -3.12 -0.34
C ALA A 44 -1.36 -3.73 -1.75
N ASN A 45 -0.60 -4.85 -1.84
CA ASN A 45 -0.40 -5.61 -3.08
C ASN A 45 -1.72 -6.10 -3.68
N GLY A 46 -1.85 -5.99 -5.00
CA GLY A 46 -3.06 -6.36 -5.72
C GLY A 46 -4.23 -5.39 -5.56
N PHE A 47 -4.06 -4.29 -4.80
CA PHE A 47 -5.07 -3.25 -4.62
C PHE A 47 -4.75 -2.01 -5.48
N ASN A 48 -5.41 -0.90 -5.18
CA ASN A 48 -5.21 0.40 -5.79
C ASN A 48 -5.59 1.49 -4.76
N ALA A 49 -5.26 2.73 -5.04
CA ALA A 49 -5.55 3.86 -4.16
C ALA A 49 -7.06 4.04 -3.93
N PHE A 50 -7.86 3.83 -4.97
CA PHE A 50 -9.31 4.02 -4.91
C PHE A 50 -10.01 3.00 -3.99
N ALA A 51 -9.41 1.80 -3.79
CA ALA A 51 -9.90 0.81 -2.83
C ALA A 51 -9.98 1.36 -1.40
N TYR A 52 -9.20 2.39 -1.09
CA TYR A 52 -9.17 3.05 0.22
C TYR A 52 -9.97 4.36 0.24
N ARG A 53 -10.71 4.69 -0.82
CA ARG A 53 -11.48 5.93 -0.90
C ARG A 53 -12.44 6.10 0.28
N SER A 54 -13.24 5.08 0.57
CA SER A 54 -14.19 5.11 1.69
C SER A 54 -13.53 5.24 3.06
N LEU A 55 -12.24 4.89 3.17
CA LEU A 55 -11.43 5.09 4.36
C LEU A 55 -10.87 6.52 4.43
N LEU A 56 -10.34 7.05 3.34
CA LEU A 56 -9.58 8.32 3.29
C LEU A 56 -10.48 9.55 3.10
N GLN A 57 -11.58 9.40 2.34
CA GLN A 57 -12.51 10.49 2.03
C GLN A 57 -13.02 11.24 3.28
N PRO A 58 -13.41 10.58 4.38
CA PRO A 58 -13.86 11.27 5.59
C PRO A 58 -12.80 12.17 6.24
N LEU A 59 -11.50 11.93 5.99
CA LEU A 59 -10.39 12.74 6.52
C LEU A 59 -10.13 14.01 5.69
N SER A 60 -10.68 14.09 4.47
CA SER A 60 -10.35 15.14 3.50
C SER A 60 -10.83 16.55 3.89
N GLY A 61 -11.72 16.65 4.87
CA GLY A 61 -12.13 17.95 5.43
C GLY A 61 -11.05 18.59 6.31
N ALA A 62 -10.18 17.80 6.91
CA ALA A 62 -9.12 18.24 7.79
C ALA A 62 -7.72 18.11 7.17
N LEU A 63 -7.50 17.11 6.32
CA LEU A 63 -6.20 16.75 5.77
C LEU A 63 -6.21 16.80 4.24
N ARG A 64 -5.07 17.18 3.66
CA ARG A 64 -4.79 16.92 2.26
C ARG A 64 -3.99 15.62 2.14
N ILE A 65 -4.56 14.61 1.47
CA ILE A 65 -4.00 13.26 1.39
C ILE A 65 -3.71 12.92 -0.07
N TRP A 66 -2.49 12.49 -0.33
CA TRP A 66 -2.12 11.86 -1.59
C TRP A 66 -2.09 10.35 -1.44
N ALA A 67 -2.88 9.64 -2.25
CA ALA A 67 -2.88 8.19 -2.32
C ALA A 67 -2.41 7.76 -3.72
N PRO A 68 -1.14 7.34 -3.88
CA PRO A 68 -0.62 6.85 -5.15
C PRO A 68 -1.13 5.45 -5.45
N ASP A 69 -1.36 5.17 -6.74
CA ASP A 69 -1.35 3.82 -7.25
C ASP A 69 0.11 3.37 -7.41
N LEU A 70 0.51 2.34 -6.69
CA LEU A 70 1.87 1.82 -6.77
C LEU A 70 2.14 1.23 -8.17
N ARG A 71 3.42 1.14 -8.58
CA ARG A 71 3.87 0.53 -9.84
C ARG A 71 3.14 -0.78 -10.12
N GLY A 72 2.56 -0.90 -11.34
CA GLY A 72 1.82 -2.07 -11.79
C GLY A 72 0.44 -2.25 -11.17
N HIS A 73 -0.11 -1.19 -10.54
CA HIS A 73 -1.44 -1.19 -9.95
C HIS A 73 -2.27 0.02 -10.45
N GLY A 74 -3.59 -0.11 -10.35
CA GLY A 74 -4.53 0.96 -10.63
C GLY A 74 -4.32 1.63 -11.98
N ARG A 75 -4.16 2.95 -11.96
CA ARG A 75 -3.97 3.78 -13.16
C ARG A 75 -2.53 4.24 -13.40
N THR A 76 -1.59 3.80 -12.57
CA THR A 76 -0.16 4.13 -12.73
C THR A 76 0.40 3.51 -14.01
N ARG A 77 1.17 4.30 -14.78
CA ARG A 77 1.80 3.94 -16.05
C ARG A 77 3.32 3.90 -15.95
N LEU A 78 3.81 3.23 -14.93
CA LEU A 78 5.23 2.92 -14.76
C LEU A 78 5.50 1.51 -15.29
N PRO A 79 6.68 1.25 -15.89
CA PRO A 79 7.05 -0.09 -16.37
C PRO A 79 6.97 -1.12 -15.24
N ALA A 80 6.16 -2.17 -15.40
CA ALA A 80 5.93 -3.21 -14.41
C ALA A 80 6.31 -4.59 -14.99
N VAL A 81 7.61 -4.90 -14.92
CA VAL A 81 8.17 -6.16 -15.44
C VAL A 81 8.27 -7.16 -14.29
N PRO A 82 7.48 -8.28 -14.31
CA PRO A 82 7.45 -9.23 -13.19
C PRO A 82 8.71 -10.10 -13.10
N ASP A 83 9.42 -10.30 -14.22
CA ASP A 83 10.57 -11.19 -14.28
C ASP A 83 11.83 -10.58 -13.66
N GLY A 84 12.65 -11.44 -13.04
CA GLY A 84 13.92 -11.04 -12.45
C GLY A 84 13.81 -10.25 -11.14
N ARG A 85 12.61 -9.89 -10.68
CA ARG A 85 12.41 -9.14 -9.43
C ARG A 85 12.83 -9.97 -8.21
N ARG A 86 13.53 -9.31 -7.29
CA ARG A 86 13.99 -9.93 -6.04
C ARG A 86 13.53 -9.19 -4.79
N SER A 87 13.19 -7.90 -4.90
CA SER A 87 12.87 -7.03 -3.75
C SER A 87 11.89 -5.93 -4.17
N TRP A 88 11.38 -5.19 -3.20
CA TRP A 88 10.50 -4.03 -3.39
C TRP A 88 11.27 -2.70 -3.45
N LYS A 89 12.50 -2.74 -3.92
CA LYS A 89 13.31 -1.52 -4.10
C LYS A 89 12.74 -0.60 -5.19
N ASP A 90 12.05 -1.17 -6.17
CA ASP A 90 11.29 -0.42 -7.17
C ASP A 90 10.16 0.41 -6.52
N HIS A 91 9.31 -0.21 -5.71
CA HIS A 91 8.26 0.52 -4.97
C HIS A 91 8.83 1.55 -3.99
N ARG A 92 9.95 1.23 -3.31
CA ARG A 92 10.66 2.19 -2.46
C ARG A 92 11.12 3.42 -3.26
N ASP A 93 11.79 3.20 -4.38
CA ASP A 93 12.38 4.27 -5.17
C ASP A 93 11.30 5.13 -5.84
N ASP A 94 10.16 4.53 -6.22
CA ASP A 94 8.99 5.26 -6.71
C ASP A 94 8.40 6.17 -5.62
N LEU A 95 8.29 5.68 -4.38
CA LEU A 95 7.82 6.51 -3.26
C LEU A 95 8.84 7.61 -2.90
N ILE A 96 10.14 7.37 -3.06
CA ILE A 96 11.16 8.42 -2.92
C ILE A 96 10.95 9.49 -3.97
N SER A 97 10.79 9.13 -5.25
CA SER A 97 10.55 10.10 -6.32
C SER A 97 9.26 10.88 -6.08
N LEU A 98 8.20 10.24 -5.58
CA LEU A 98 6.95 10.91 -5.19
C LEU A 98 7.18 11.91 -4.05
N LEU A 99 7.93 11.52 -3.01
CA LEU A 99 8.27 12.41 -1.88
C LEU A 99 9.09 13.63 -2.35
N GLU A 100 9.99 13.43 -3.29
CA GLU A 100 10.82 14.49 -3.87
C GLU A 100 10.00 15.46 -4.77
N ALA A 101 8.92 14.97 -5.38
CA ALA A 101 8.01 15.78 -6.21
C ALA A 101 7.02 16.63 -5.41
N ILE A 102 6.91 16.44 -4.11
CA ILE A 102 6.01 17.22 -3.24
C ILE A 102 6.76 18.46 -2.73
N ASP A 103 6.22 19.64 -3.05
CA ASP A 103 6.70 20.87 -2.45
C ASP A 103 6.19 21.03 -1.01
N GLY A 104 7.01 21.63 -0.15
CA GLY A 104 6.61 21.97 1.22
C GLY A 104 7.30 21.16 2.31
N PRO A 105 6.71 21.13 3.51
CA PRO A 105 7.31 20.48 4.67
C PRO A 105 7.32 18.94 4.53
N PRO A 106 8.09 18.24 5.40
CA PRO A 106 8.01 16.78 5.48
C PRO A 106 6.58 16.30 5.74
N VAL A 107 6.16 15.28 5.00
CA VAL A 107 4.80 14.72 5.07
C VAL A 107 4.72 13.55 6.05
N ALA A 108 3.54 13.29 6.62
CA ALA A 108 3.27 12.01 7.24
C ALA A 108 3.15 10.94 6.14
N LEU A 109 3.68 9.74 6.41
CA LEU A 109 3.60 8.63 5.45
C LEU A 109 2.94 7.42 6.12
N ALA A 110 1.83 6.98 5.56
CA ALA A 110 1.16 5.77 5.97
C ALA A 110 1.12 4.74 4.84
N GLY A 111 1.05 3.46 5.21
CA GLY A 111 0.88 2.43 4.19
C GLY A 111 0.44 1.10 4.77
N HIS A 112 -0.26 0.34 3.93
CA HIS A 112 -0.75 -0.99 4.27
C HIS A 112 0.08 -2.06 3.57
N SER A 113 0.48 -3.10 4.32
CA SER A 113 1.17 -4.27 3.76
C SER A 113 2.45 -3.87 3.00
N ILE A 114 2.55 -4.16 1.68
CA ILE A 114 3.66 -3.73 0.80
C ILE A 114 3.86 -2.21 0.82
N GLY A 115 2.76 -1.43 0.84
CA GLY A 115 2.83 0.03 0.91
C GLY A 115 3.47 0.50 2.21
N GLY A 116 3.16 -0.15 3.35
CA GLY A 116 3.78 0.13 4.63
C GLY A 116 5.27 -0.21 4.63
N THR A 117 5.64 -1.37 4.13
CA THR A 117 7.05 -1.80 4.08
C THR A 117 7.88 -0.96 3.11
N SER A 118 7.34 -0.66 1.93
CA SER A 118 8.02 0.19 0.94
C SER A 118 8.13 1.64 1.44
N GLY A 119 7.09 2.14 2.12
CA GLY A 119 7.09 3.45 2.78
C GLY A 119 8.15 3.55 3.88
N LEU A 120 8.26 2.52 4.73
CA LEU A 120 9.33 2.45 5.74
C LEU A 120 10.72 2.50 5.09
N MET A 121 10.94 1.74 4.01
CA MET A 121 12.21 1.76 3.29
C MET A 121 12.48 3.12 2.64
N ALA A 122 11.47 3.79 2.10
CA ALA A 122 11.60 5.13 1.53
C ALA A 122 11.93 6.17 2.61
N ALA A 123 11.23 6.16 3.74
CA ALA A 123 11.48 7.04 4.87
C ALA A 123 12.90 6.85 5.46
N ALA A 124 13.41 5.63 5.49
CA ALA A 124 14.78 5.35 5.95
C ALA A 124 15.87 5.91 5.00
N GLU A 125 15.57 6.11 3.72
CA GLU A 125 16.49 6.71 2.74
C GLU A 125 16.30 8.24 2.62
N ARG A 126 15.11 8.76 2.94
CA ARG A 126 14.76 10.21 2.90
C ARG A 126 14.07 10.66 4.20
N PRO A 127 14.76 10.52 5.35
CA PRO A 127 14.16 10.83 6.64
C PRO A 127 13.74 12.31 6.76
N GLU A 128 14.41 13.21 6.03
CA GLU A 128 14.11 14.64 5.98
C GLU A 128 12.78 14.95 5.26
N ARG A 129 12.24 14.01 4.47
CA ARG A 129 10.98 14.18 3.73
C ARG A 129 9.78 13.57 4.44
N VAL A 130 10.00 12.78 5.50
CA VAL A 130 8.95 12.07 6.22
C VAL A 130 8.96 12.47 7.69
N SER A 131 7.89 13.10 8.14
CA SER A 131 7.75 13.57 9.53
C SER A 131 7.46 12.44 10.51
N ARG A 132 6.54 11.55 10.15
CA ARG A 132 6.07 10.41 10.96
C ARG A 132 5.66 9.25 10.08
N LEU A 133 5.66 8.03 10.61
CA LEU A 133 5.23 6.81 9.92
C LEU A 133 4.07 6.12 10.64
N LEU A 134 3.05 5.67 9.85
CA LEU A 134 2.06 4.67 10.28
C LEU A 134 2.10 3.47 9.34
N LEU A 135 2.42 2.31 9.91
CA LEU A 135 2.52 1.06 9.18
C LEU A 135 1.35 0.15 9.58
N LEU A 136 0.43 -0.09 8.65
CA LEU A 136 -0.75 -0.94 8.83
C LEU A 136 -0.39 -2.35 8.38
N ASP A 137 -0.17 -3.23 9.33
CA ASP A 137 0.32 -4.61 9.16
C ASP A 137 1.38 -4.75 8.05
N PRO A 138 2.52 -4.05 8.17
CA PRO A 138 3.58 -4.12 7.18
C PRO A 138 4.12 -5.54 7.08
N VAL A 139 4.64 -5.91 5.91
CA VAL A 139 5.33 -7.20 5.73
C VAL A 139 6.72 -7.11 6.33
N VAL A 140 6.86 -7.59 7.54
CA VAL A 140 8.14 -7.66 8.27
C VAL A 140 8.33 -9.09 8.76
N TRP A 141 9.04 -9.89 7.99
CA TRP A 141 9.35 -11.28 8.36
C TRP A 141 10.31 -11.35 9.56
N PRO A 142 10.35 -12.46 10.30
CA PRO A 142 11.39 -12.71 11.31
C PRO A 142 12.80 -12.53 10.72
N ARG A 143 13.74 -12.02 11.51
CA ARG A 143 15.11 -11.64 11.05
C ARG A 143 15.83 -12.76 10.30
N GLN A 144 15.67 -14.01 10.80
CA GLN A 144 16.27 -15.21 10.18
C GLN A 144 15.71 -15.43 8.77
N MET A 145 14.40 -15.22 8.58
CA MET A 145 13.74 -15.34 7.28
C MET A 145 14.18 -14.21 6.33
N VAL A 146 14.28 -12.97 6.83
CA VAL A 146 14.82 -11.85 6.04
C VAL A 146 16.23 -12.18 5.58
N TRP A 147 17.09 -12.68 6.46
CA TRP A 147 18.44 -13.12 6.10
C TRP A 147 18.41 -14.19 5.02
N ALA A 148 17.60 -15.24 5.19
CA ALA A 148 17.47 -16.34 4.24
C ALA A 148 16.98 -15.88 2.86
N MET A 149 15.99 -14.94 2.81
CA MET A 149 15.46 -14.39 1.55
C MET A 149 16.46 -13.52 0.78
N ASN A 150 17.49 -13.01 1.44
CA ASN A 150 18.55 -12.24 0.79
C ASN A 150 19.67 -13.12 0.20
N LEU A 151 19.68 -14.43 0.45
CA LEU A 151 20.64 -15.36 -0.16
C LEU A 151 20.48 -15.44 -1.69
N PRO A 152 21.56 -15.72 -2.45
CA PRO A 152 21.51 -15.73 -3.92
C PRO A 152 20.41 -16.61 -4.52
N PHE A 153 20.13 -17.77 -3.93
CA PHE A 153 19.17 -18.75 -4.45
C PHE A 153 17.76 -18.63 -3.88
N ALA A 154 17.52 -17.74 -2.92
CA ALA A 154 16.23 -17.59 -2.26
C ALA A 154 15.09 -17.22 -3.21
N GLY A 155 15.37 -16.48 -4.29
CA GLY A 155 14.37 -16.12 -5.29
C GLY A 155 13.72 -17.30 -6.00
N ALA A 156 14.45 -18.41 -6.19
CA ALA A 156 13.88 -19.65 -6.74
C ALA A 156 12.92 -20.33 -5.75
N LEU A 157 13.23 -20.24 -4.45
CA LEU A 157 12.41 -20.82 -3.39
C LEU A 157 11.14 -20.01 -3.15
N SER A 158 11.23 -18.67 -3.12
CA SER A 158 10.08 -17.80 -2.88
C SER A 158 9.02 -17.89 -3.98
N ARG A 159 9.43 -18.17 -5.23
CA ARG A 159 8.50 -18.44 -6.35
C ARG A 159 7.63 -19.68 -6.12
N ARG A 160 8.02 -20.59 -5.22
CA ARG A 160 7.26 -21.81 -4.86
C ARG A 160 6.27 -21.59 -3.72
N PHE A 161 6.18 -20.38 -3.17
CA PHE A 161 5.20 -20.09 -2.13
C PHE A 161 3.78 -20.35 -2.65
N PRO A 162 2.91 -20.99 -1.88
CA PRO A 162 1.54 -21.31 -2.29
C PRO A 162 0.76 -20.07 -2.75
N ILE A 163 1.00 -18.92 -2.12
CA ILE A 163 0.36 -17.65 -2.49
C ILE A 163 0.77 -17.20 -3.91
N VAL A 164 2.01 -17.39 -4.32
CA VAL A 164 2.47 -17.07 -5.68
C VAL A 164 1.71 -17.91 -6.71
N ALA A 165 1.66 -19.21 -6.50
CA ALA A 165 0.95 -20.13 -7.40
C ALA A 165 -0.56 -19.89 -7.44
N SER A 166 -1.19 -19.56 -6.32
CA SER A 166 -2.63 -19.22 -6.28
C SER A 166 -2.93 -17.90 -6.96
N THR A 167 -2.06 -16.91 -6.79
CA THR A 167 -2.20 -15.59 -7.45
C THR A 167 -2.08 -15.70 -8.97
N LEU A 168 -1.13 -16.49 -9.48
CA LEU A 168 -0.98 -16.73 -10.92
C LEU A 168 -2.22 -17.38 -11.56
N ARG A 169 -3.02 -18.14 -10.79
CA ARG A 169 -4.28 -18.76 -11.25
C ARG A 169 -5.50 -17.86 -11.05
N ARG A 170 -5.32 -16.65 -10.51
CA ARG A 170 -6.42 -15.73 -10.27
C ARG A 170 -7.10 -15.36 -11.59
N ARG A 171 -8.44 -15.37 -11.61
CA ARG A 171 -9.20 -14.86 -12.75
C ARG A 171 -8.88 -13.38 -12.94
N ALA A 172 -8.46 -13.01 -14.15
CA ALA A 172 -8.04 -11.65 -14.50
C ALA A 172 -8.98 -10.93 -15.46
N LEU A 173 -9.92 -11.66 -16.09
CA LEU A 173 -10.84 -11.13 -17.10
C LEU A 173 -12.29 -11.32 -16.66
N PHE A 174 -13.10 -10.27 -16.81
CA PHE A 174 -14.53 -10.22 -16.46
C PHE A 174 -15.31 -9.55 -17.59
N ASP A 175 -16.55 -9.98 -17.77
CA ASP A 175 -17.44 -9.42 -18.78
C ASP A 175 -18.07 -8.09 -18.29
N SER A 176 -18.24 -7.97 -16.97
CA SER A 176 -18.78 -6.75 -16.34
C SER A 176 -18.27 -6.56 -14.90
N ARG A 177 -18.47 -5.34 -14.36
CA ARG A 177 -18.17 -5.02 -12.96
C ARG A 177 -19.06 -5.80 -11.99
N GLU A 178 -20.32 -6.06 -12.36
CA GLU A 178 -21.28 -6.85 -11.59
C GLU A 178 -20.81 -8.31 -11.48
N GLN A 179 -20.25 -8.85 -12.56
CA GLN A 179 -19.66 -10.19 -12.55
C GLN A 179 -18.43 -10.24 -11.61
N ALA A 180 -17.55 -9.24 -11.66
CA ALA A 180 -16.41 -9.16 -10.75
C ALA A 180 -16.86 -8.99 -9.29
N MET A 181 -17.85 -8.13 -9.03
CA MET A 181 -18.45 -7.94 -7.71
C MET A 181 -18.98 -9.26 -7.16
N SER A 182 -19.76 -10.00 -7.95
CA SER A 182 -20.32 -11.31 -7.56
C SER A 182 -19.24 -12.37 -7.31
N ALA A 183 -18.13 -12.32 -8.09
CA ALA A 183 -17.02 -13.25 -7.93
C ALA A 183 -16.24 -13.02 -6.63
N TYR A 184 -16.13 -11.78 -6.17
CA TYR A 184 -15.30 -11.39 -5.04
C TYR A 184 -16.06 -11.23 -3.72
N ARG A 185 -17.34 -10.83 -3.75
CA ARG A 185 -18.16 -10.56 -2.55
C ARG A 185 -18.10 -11.72 -1.55
N GLY A 186 -17.61 -11.44 -0.34
CA GLY A 186 -17.53 -12.39 0.77
C GLY A 186 -16.53 -13.53 0.59
N ARG A 187 -15.63 -13.48 -0.40
CA ARG A 187 -14.69 -14.57 -0.72
C ARG A 187 -13.23 -14.14 -0.60
N GLY A 188 -12.38 -15.08 -0.19
CA GLY A 188 -10.93 -14.88 -0.13
C GLY A 188 -10.53 -13.63 0.65
N ALA A 189 -9.75 -12.77 0.05
CA ALA A 189 -9.28 -11.50 0.62
C ALA A 189 -10.43 -10.50 0.90
N PHE A 190 -11.57 -10.63 0.24
CA PHE A 190 -12.73 -9.74 0.37
C PHE A 190 -13.77 -10.21 1.40
N LYS A 191 -13.43 -11.25 2.20
CA LYS A 191 -14.31 -11.73 3.26
C LYS A 191 -14.46 -10.65 4.35
N GLY A 192 -15.71 -10.29 4.65
CA GLY A 192 -16.02 -9.27 5.66
C GLY A 192 -15.90 -7.82 5.18
N TRP A 193 -15.56 -7.59 3.91
CA TRP A 193 -15.54 -6.22 3.38
C TRP A 193 -16.96 -5.67 3.20
N PRO A 194 -17.19 -4.39 3.52
CA PRO A 194 -18.39 -3.68 3.08
C PRO A 194 -18.45 -3.62 1.55
N ASP A 195 -19.66 -3.76 0.99
CA ASP A 195 -19.89 -3.72 -0.48
C ASP A 195 -19.34 -2.43 -1.11
N MET A 196 -19.43 -1.30 -0.40
CA MET A 196 -18.90 -0.01 -0.86
C MET A 196 -17.39 -0.04 -1.06
N MET A 197 -16.63 -0.66 -0.15
CA MET A 197 -15.18 -0.79 -0.29
C MET A 197 -14.79 -1.76 -1.41
N LEU A 198 -15.58 -2.81 -1.63
CA LEU A 198 -15.38 -3.70 -2.78
C LEU A 198 -15.71 -2.99 -4.09
N ALA A 199 -16.74 -2.15 -4.14
CA ALA A 199 -17.04 -1.31 -5.30
C ALA A 199 -15.90 -0.30 -5.57
N ASP A 200 -15.35 0.33 -4.52
CA ASP A 200 -14.19 1.20 -4.62
C ASP A 200 -12.97 0.46 -5.19
N TYR A 201 -12.69 -0.75 -4.70
CA TYR A 201 -11.62 -1.59 -5.25
C TYR A 201 -11.78 -1.86 -6.75
N LEU A 202 -12.99 -2.22 -7.18
CA LEU A 202 -13.29 -2.54 -8.58
C LEU A 202 -13.30 -1.31 -9.50
N ALA A 203 -13.51 -0.10 -8.95
CA ALA A 203 -13.57 1.12 -9.76
C ALA A 203 -12.27 1.39 -10.52
N ASP A 204 -11.11 1.23 -9.86
CA ASP A 204 -9.78 1.38 -10.48
C ASP A 204 -9.00 0.07 -10.55
N GLY A 205 -9.53 -1.01 -9.98
CA GLY A 205 -8.96 -2.35 -10.07
C GLY A 205 -9.25 -3.08 -11.37
N LEU A 206 -10.15 -2.53 -12.19
CA LEU A 206 -10.51 -3.05 -13.51
C LEU A 206 -10.31 -1.98 -14.57
N ILE A 207 -9.61 -2.34 -15.65
CA ILE A 207 -9.40 -1.53 -16.84
C ILE A 207 -10.16 -2.12 -18.03
N GLU A 208 -10.71 -1.27 -18.87
CA GLU A 208 -11.39 -1.68 -20.10
C GLU A 208 -10.35 -2.03 -21.17
N THR A 209 -10.54 -3.17 -21.81
CA THR A 209 -9.76 -3.65 -22.95
C THR A 209 -10.70 -4.16 -24.03
N ASP A 210 -10.18 -4.45 -25.19
CA ASP A 210 -10.92 -5.11 -26.30
C ASP A 210 -11.45 -6.50 -25.93
N ARG A 211 -10.94 -7.12 -24.89
CA ARG A 211 -11.36 -8.44 -24.38
C ARG A 211 -12.38 -8.37 -23.24
N GLY A 212 -12.67 -7.19 -22.71
CA GLY A 212 -13.53 -6.97 -21.55
C GLY A 212 -12.83 -6.19 -20.43
N LEU A 213 -13.21 -6.44 -19.20
CA LEU A 213 -12.62 -5.80 -18.01
C LEU A 213 -11.49 -6.66 -17.44
N GLU A 214 -10.27 -6.15 -17.50
CA GLU A 214 -9.09 -6.84 -16.97
C GLU A 214 -8.63 -6.25 -15.63
N LEU A 215 -8.02 -7.08 -14.78
CA LEU A 215 -7.38 -6.59 -13.56
C LEU A 215 -6.25 -5.61 -13.90
N ALA A 216 -6.31 -4.40 -13.35
CA ALA A 216 -5.27 -3.38 -13.47
C ALA A 216 -3.91 -3.87 -12.94
N CYS A 217 -3.93 -4.58 -11.79
CA CYS A 217 -2.78 -5.32 -11.30
C CYS A 217 -2.84 -6.74 -11.88
N THR A 218 -1.99 -7.03 -12.85
CA THR A 218 -1.96 -8.36 -13.47
C THR A 218 -1.57 -9.44 -12.46
N PRO A 219 -2.13 -10.67 -12.57
CA PRO A 219 -1.73 -11.78 -11.68
C PRO A 219 -0.22 -12.04 -11.67
N ALA A 220 0.46 -11.86 -12.80
CA ALA A 220 1.91 -12.01 -12.89
C ALA A 220 2.66 -10.96 -12.07
N TRP A 221 2.24 -9.69 -12.13
CA TRP A 221 2.82 -8.62 -11.33
C TRP A 221 2.54 -8.81 -9.84
N GLU A 222 1.28 -9.08 -9.47
CA GLU A 222 0.89 -9.35 -8.08
C GLU A 222 1.69 -10.52 -7.48
N ALA A 223 1.81 -11.64 -8.21
CA ALA A 223 2.58 -12.80 -7.81
C ALA A 223 4.09 -12.49 -7.66
N SER A 224 4.65 -11.66 -8.56
CA SER A 224 6.05 -11.24 -8.47
C SER A 224 6.34 -10.45 -7.19
N ASN A 225 5.38 -9.65 -6.69
CA ASN A 225 5.50 -8.95 -5.41
C ASN A 225 5.56 -9.94 -4.24
N TYR A 226 4.77 -11.01 -4.24
CA TYR A 226 4.87 -12.06 -3.20
C TYR A 226 6.19 -12.82 -3.25
N ALA A 227 6.78 -13.00 -4.42
CA ALA A 227 8.06 -13.68 -4.59
C ALA A 227 9.28 -12.79 -4.26
N ALA A 228 9.17 -11.48 -4.43
CA ALA A 228 10.28 -10.53 -4.34
C ALA A 228 10.56 -10.06 -2.90
N GLN A 229 11.05 -10.94 -2.02
CA GLN A 229 11.20 -10.67 -0.58
C GLN A 229 12.64 -10.34 -0.13
N ALA A 230 13.60 -10.16 -1.07
CA ALA A 230 14.99 -9.87 -0.75
C ALA A 230 15.21 -8.36 -0.42
N HIS A 231 14.64 -7.91 0.67
CA HIS A 231 14.82 -6.58 1.28
C HIS A 231 14.89 -6.72 2.80
N ASP A 232 15.34 -5.66 3.48
CA ASP A 232 15.52 -5.69 4.94
C ASP A 232 14.74 -4.55 5.64
N PRO A 233 13.48 -4.80 6.03
CA PRO A 233 12.68 -3.83 6.75
C PRO A 233 13.18 -3.57 8.18
N TRP A 234 13.92 -4.49 8.80
CA TRP A 234 14.53 -4.28 10.11
C TRP A 234 15.64 -3.25 10.07
N ARG A 235 16.46 -3.28 9.01
CA ARG A 235 17.48 -2.26 8.76
C ARG A 235 16.84 -0.91 8.50
N ALA A 236 15.78 -0.86 7.72
CA ALA A 236 15.03 0.37 7.46
C ALA A 236 14.44 0.94 8.76
N LEU A 237 13.80 0.10 9.58
CA LEU A 237 13.25 0.50 10.89
C LEU A 237 14.37 0.98 11.84
N ALA A 238 15.58 0.44 11.72
CA ALA A 238 16.74 0.87 12.51
C ALA A 238 17.29 2.23 12.08
N ARG A 239 17.22 2.56 10.79
CA ARG A 239 17.80 3.78 10.20
C ARG A 239 16.86 4.98 10.28
N TYR A 240 15.54 4.75 10.22
CA TYR A 240 14.59 5.85 10.28
C TYR A 240 14.54 6.43 11.70
N PRO A 241 14.87 7.72 11.89
CA PRO A 241 14.95 8.35 13.22
C PRO A 241 13.59 8.86 13.71
N GLY A 242 12.61 9.06 12.80
CA GLY A 242 11.30 9.62 13.12
C GLY A 242 10.39 8.65 13.85
N MET A 243 9.30 9.19 14.41
CA MET A 243 8.29 8.40 15.09
C MET A 243 7.63 7.42 14.13
N THR A 244 7.58 6.16 14.54
CA THR A 244 6.97 5.06 13.78
C THR A 244 5.90 4.40 14.63
N ARG A 245 4.65 4.46 14.19
CA ARG A 245 3.53 3.69 14.75
C ARG A 245 3.27 2.48 13.85
N ILE A 246 3.27 1.29 14.44
CA ILE A 246 2.93 0.04 13.76
C ILE A 246 1.64 -0.47 14.36
N LEU A 247 0.59 -0.50 13.56
CA LEU A 247 -0.67 -1.15 13.91
C LEU A 247 -0.71 -2.49 13.19
N LYS A 248 -0.50 -3.57 13.92
CA LYS A 248 -0.43 -4.92 13.36
C LYS A 248 -1.74 -5.68 13.53
N ALA A 249 -2.01 -6.60 12.60
CA ALA A 249 -3.13 -7.51 12.73
C ALA A 249 -2.97 -8.43 13.95
N GLU A 250 -4.09 -8.76 14.60
CA GLU A 250 -4.12 -9.74 15.69
C GLU A 250 -4.02 -11.17 15.14
N THR A 251 -4.70 -11.41 14.02
CA THR A 251 -4.72 -12.75 13.39
C THR A 251 -4.19 -12.69 11.96
N ALA A 252 -3.50 -13.75 11.54
CA ALA A 252 -2.94 -13.86 10.17
C ALA A 252 -2.09 -12.65 9.73
N GLY A 253 -1.49 -11.92 10.68
CA GLY A 253 -0.65 -10.77 10.41
C GLY A 253 0.70 -11.14 9.80
N LEU A 254 1.30 -10.19 9.09
CA LEU A 254 2.60 -10.34 8.42
C LEU A 254 3.73 -9.57 9.11
N CYS A 255 3.46 -8.95 10.26
CA CYS A 255 4.40 -8.13 10.99
C CYS A 255 4.99 -8.85 12.20
N ALA A 256 6.26 -9.22 12.11
CA ALA A 256 7.01 -9.87 13.20
C ALA A 256 7.59 -8.88 14.24
N VAL A 257 7.34 -7.56 14.10
CA VAL A 257 7.79 -6.59 15.11
C VAL A 257 7.00 -6.82 16.40
N SER A 258 7.74 -7.05 17.51
CA SER A 258 7.12 -7.28 18.81
C SER A 258 6.66 -5.97 19.45
N PRO A 259 5.50 -5.95 20.14
CA PRO A 259 5.09 -4.83 21.00
C PRO A 259 6.12 -4.51 22.11
N SER A 260 6.91 -5.50 22.53
CA SER A 260 8.00 -5.34 23.50
C SER A 260 9.31 -4.79 22.90
N ALA A 261 9.33 -4.47 21.60
CA ALA A 261 10.51 -3.87 20.96
C ALA A 261 10.84 -2.52 21.60
N ARG A 262 11.93 -2.48 22.39
CA ARG A 262 12.36 -1.30 23.13
C ARG A 262 13.09 -0.32 22.22
N ARG A 263 12.33 0.45 21.44
CA ARG A 263 12.84 1.62 20.72
C ARG A 263 11.96 2.80 21.09
N SER A 264 12.55 3.88 21.54
CA SER A 264 11.82 5.08 21.99
C SER A 264 10.97 5.73 20.89
N ASN A 265 11.37 5.54 19.63
CA ASN A 265 10.68 6.09 18.46
C ASN A 265 9.76 5.08 17.72
N VAL A 266 9.59 3.85 18.25
CA VAL A 266 8.73 2.84 17.62
C VAL A 266 7.66 2.37 18.60
N ARG A 267 6.40 2.62 18.28
CA ARG A 267 5.23 2.12 19.01
C ARG A 267 4.54 1.03 18.20
N VAL A 268 4.31 -0.11 18.82
CA VAL A 268 3.63 -1.26 18.19
C VAL A 268 2.34 -1.54 18.93
N GLU A 269 1.23 -1.54 18.22
CA GLU A 269 -0.11 -1.80 18.69
C GLU A 269 -0.75 -2.94 17.88
N THR A 270 -1.80 -3.53 18.42
CA THR A 270 -2.55 -4.61 17.75
C THR A 270 -3.95 -4.13 17.44
N ALA A 271 -4.38 -4.35 16.20
CA ALA A 271 -5.77 -4.15 15.78
C ALA A 271 -6.59 -5.34 16.26
N THR A 272 -7.22 -5.20 17.41
CA THR A 272 -8.01 -6.26 18.06
C THR A 272 -9.13 -6.73 17.16
N GLY A 273 -9.29 -8.04 16.99
CA GLY A 273 -10.24 -8.66 16.06
C GLY A 273 -9.82 -8.59 14.59
N GLY A 274 -8.77 -7.84 14.25
CA GLY A 274 -8.37 -7.57 12.88
C GLY A 274 -7.43 -8.64 12.30
N GLY A 275 -7.71 -9.09 11.06
CA GLY A 275 -6.76 -9.83 10.23
C GLY A 275 -5.89 -8.89 9.40
N HIS A 276 -5.04 -9.43 8.50
CA HIS A 276 -4.15 -8.64 7.65
C HIS A 276 -4.83 -7.48 6.91
N LEU A 277 -6.09 -7.66 6.50
CA LEU A 277 -6.88 -6.66 5.79
C LEU A 277 -7.79 -5.82 6.72
N PHE A 278 -7.42 -5.69 8.00
CA PHE A 278 -8.21 -4.92 8.98
C PHE A 278 -8.49 -3.47 8.54
N PRO A 279 -7.69 -2.77 7.73
CA PRO A 279 -8.06 -1.43 7.28
C PRO A 279 -9.42 -1.39 6.56
N MET A 280 -9.83 -2.49 5.94
CA MET A 280 -11.11 -2.60 5.24
C MET A 280 -12.27 -3.03 6.16
N THR A 281 -11.98 -3.76 7.24
CA THR A 281 -13.00 -4.28 8.17
C THR A 281 -13.10 -3.48 9.46
N HIS A 282 -12.07 -2.70 9.81
CA HIS A 282 -11.97 -1.86 11.00
C HIS A 282 -11.62 -0.41 10.59
N ALA A 283 -12.47 0.15 9.72
CA ALA A 283 -12.20 1.45 9.08
C ALA A 283 -12.09 2.61 10.08
N GLU A 284 -12.87 2.60 11.17
CA GLU A 284 -12.80 3.65 12.21
C GLU A 284 -11.45 3.65 12.91
N LEU A 285 -11.01 2.49 13.41
CA LEU A 285 -9.70 2.32 14.04
C LEU A 285 -8.57 2.83 13.11
N THR A 286 -8.69 2.54 11.83
CA THR A 286 -7.68 2.95 10.85
C THR A 286 -7.74 4.45 10.57
N ARG A 287 -8.94 5.04 10.47
CA ARG A 287 -9.10 6.50 10.30
C ARG A 287 -8.53 7.28 11.48
N ASP A 288 -8.84 6.85 12.71
CA ASP A 288 -8.33 7.49 13.91
C ASP A 288 -6.79 7.45 13.93
N ALA A 289 -6.20 6.30 13.61
CA ALA A 289 -4.75 6.16 13.53
C ALA A 289 -4.11 7.04 12.45
N LEU A 290 -4.77 7.23 11.29
CA LEU A 290 -4.32 8.10 10.21
C LEU A 290 -4.45 9.58 10.59
N PHE A 291 -5.54 9.96 11.25
CA PHE A 291 -5.74 11.31 11.72
C PHE A 291 -4.69 11.70 12.76
N ASP A 292 -4.51 10.87 13.79
CA ASP A 292 -3.51 11.07 14.86
C ASP A 292 -2.07 11.19 14.30
N LEU A 293 -1.78 10.52 13.19
CA LEU A 293 -0.48 10.58 12.53
C LEU A 293 -0.22 11.95 11.91
N ALA A 294 -1.24 12.53 11.28
CA ALA A 294 -1.10 13.70 10.41
C ALA A 294 -1.24 15.04 11.16
N VAL A 295 -1.81 15.01 12.36
CA VAL A 295 -1.93 16.17 13.27
C VAL A 295 -0.90 16.09 14.40
#